data_c033c5916c2df06df2b3ff94b7b3aead
#
_entry.id   c033c5916c2df06df2b3ff94b7b3aead
#
_cell.length_a   1.000
_cell.length_b   1.000
_cell.length_c   1.000
_cell.angle_alpha   90.00
_cell.angle_beta   90.00
_cell.angle_gamma   90.00
#
_symmetry.space_group_name_H-M   'P 1'
#
loop_
_entity.id
_entity.type
_entity.pdbx_description
1 polymer ?
#
loop_
_entity_poly.entity_id
_entity_poly.type
_entity_poly.pdbx_seq_one_letter_code
_entity_poly.pdbx_strand_id
1 'polypeptide(L)'
;MNVFANFTMIGTPTGVTVPGSGGVGAVLRRGTGGYYLNGVLARWPRGGISLRDSTSNNRFQVDSLIVRNLYFAENGVLASGANFDAATSNFGQESAFTARNSNIVVGAGTVTAASLFTSFPEVSGTTTGASFDWSPAASSPIATGGLSSFAADPRIAARVGMFITPTAYRGAAAPGGTKWWAGWTNYARN
;
A
#
# COMPACT_ATOMS: atom_id res chain seq x y z
N MET A 1 -13.37 -0.44 15.07
CA MET A 1 -12.77 -0.91 13.80
C MET A 1 -11.86 0.19 13.32
N ASN A 2 -10.61 -0.13 13.02
CA ASN A 2 -9.59 0.85 12.66
C ASN A 2 -9.68 1.23 11.17
N VAL A 3 -9.30 2.47 10.85
CA VAL A 3 -9.11 2.92 9.46
C VAL A 3 -7.65 3.31 9.28
N PHE A 4 -7.04 2.80 8.23
CA PHE A 4 -5.69 3.13 7.80
C PHE A 4 -5.77 3.63 6.36
N ALA A 5 -5.54 4.90 6.16
CA ALA A 5 -5.74 5.55 4.87
C ALA A 5 -4.57 6.46 4.49
N ASN A 6 -4.46 6.74 3.19
CA ASN A 6 -3.46 7.66 2.64
C ASN A 6 -2.04 7.25 3.07
N PHE A 7 -1.65 6.01 2.79
CA PHE A 7 -0.39 5.45 3.25
C PHE A 7 0.54 5.03 2.10
N THR A 8 1.83 5.08 2.37
CA THR A 8 2.88 4.58 1.48
C THR A 8 3.77 3.62 2.25
N MET A 9 3.84 2.37 1.81
CA MET A 9 4.67 1.32 2.38
C MET A 9 5.68 0.84 1.35
N ILE A 10 6.96 1.09 1.61
CA ILE A 10 8.05 0.71 0.72
C ILE A 10 8.91 -0.36 1.40
N GLY A 11 9.03 -1.48 0.73
CA GLY A 11 9.92 -2.57 1.13
C GLY A 11 11.31 -2.44 0.52
N THR A 12 12.16 -3.41 0.83
CA THR A 12 13.50 -3.54 0.28
C THR A 12 13.55 -4.79 -0.60
N PRO A 13 13.63 -4.68 -1.94
CA PRO A 13 13.51 -5.83 -2.84
C PRO A 13 14.65 -6.84 -2.69
N THR A 14 15.81 -6.38 -2.25
CA THR A 14 17.02 -7.19 -2.05
C THR A 14 17.39 -7.39 -0.59
N GLY A 15 16.52 -7.02 0.31
CA GLY A 15 16.77 -7.07 1.75
C GLY A 15 16.72 -8.49 2.30
N VAL A 16 17.32 -8.66 3.49
CA VAL A 16 17.20 -9.88 4.28
C VAL A 16 15.74 -10.08 4.63
N THR A 17 15.13 -11.10 4.08
CA THR A 17 13.79 -11.52 4.48
C THR A 17 13.91 -12.36 5.74
N VAL A 18 13.12 -11.99 6.76
CA VAL A 18 12.97 -12.87 7.91
C VAL A 18 12.32 -14.18 7.42
N PRO A 19 12.91 -15.35 7.73
CA PRO A 19 12.32 -16.62 7.37
C PRO A 19 10.84 -16.70 7.80
N GLY A 20 10.02 -17.29 6.95
CA GLY A 20 8.60 -17.48 7.21
C GLY A 20 7.70 -16.37 6.66
N SER A 21 7.36 -15.37 7.43
CA SER A 21 6.34 -14.36 7.06
C SER A 21 6.89 -13.01 6.65
N GLY A 22 8.21 -12.82 6.69
CA GLY A 22 8.85 -11.56 6.33
C GLY A 22 8.72 -11.22 4.83
N GLY A 23 8.84 -9.94 4.51
CA GLY A 23 8.87 -9.47 3.12
C GLY A 23 7.50 -9.28 2.45
N VAL A 24 6.42 -9.23 3.21
CA VAL A 24 5.08 -8.86 2.75
C VAL A 24 4.70 -7.51 3.31
N GLY A 25 4.17 -6.62 2.47
CA GLY A 25 3.80 -5.26 2.85
C GLY A 25 2.68 -5.21 3.90
N ALA A 26 1.61 -5.93 3.67
CA ALA A 26 0.51 -6.03 4.60
C ALA A 26 0.06 -7.49 4.78
N VAL A 27 0.03 -7.97 6.02
CA VAL A 27 -0.46 -9.31 6.37
C VAL A 27 -1.75 -9.18 7.16
N LEU A 28 -2.85 -9.54 6.53
CA LEU A 28 -4.20 -9.51 7.10
C LEU A 28 -4.56 -10.92 7.58
N ARG A 29 -4.52 -11.12 8.90
CA ARG A 29 -4.71 -12.45 9.50
C ARG A 29 -5.36 -12.39 10.88
N ARG A 30 -5.71 -13.55 11.44
CA ARG A 30 -6.27 -13.75 12.78
C ARG A 30 -7.53 -12.92 13.03
N GLY A 31 -8.40 -12.89 12.03
CA GLY A 31 -9.63 -12.13 12.10
C GLY A 31 -9.45 -10.62 12.02
N THR A 32 -8.39 -10.16 11.35
CA THR A 32 -8.20 -8.72 11.08
C THR A 32 -9.45 -8.12 10.47
N GLY A 33 -9.92 -7.03 11.06
CA GLY A 33 -10.94 -6.16 10.51
C GLY A 33 -10.40 -4.74 10.41
N GLY A 34 -11.02 -3.92 9.57
CA GLY A 34 -10.62 -2.53 9.38
C GLY A 34 -10.67 -2.11 7.92
N TYR A 35 -10.39 -0.85 7.68
CA TYR A 35 -10.43 -0.25 6.36
C TYR A 35 -9.05 0.25 5.97
N TYR A 36 -8.55 -0.23 4.82
CA TYR A 36 -7.24 0.10 4.25
C TYR A 36 -7.50 0.81 2.92
N LEU A 37 -7.27 2.11 2.87
CA LEU A 37 -7.73 2.98 1.79
C LEU A 37 -6.59 3.84 1.22
N ASN A 38 -6.61 4.08 -0.09
CA ASN A 38 -5.72 5.03 -0.76
C ASN A 38 -4.23 4.76 -0.52
N GLY A 39 -3.81 3.51 -0.59
CA GLY A 39 -2.45 3.11 -0.27
C GLY A 39 -1.56 2.84 -1.48
N VAL A 40 -0.26 2.94 -1.24
CA VAL A 40 0.78 2.46 -2.15
C VAL A 40 1.62 1.41 -1.42
N LEU A 41 1.80 0.24 -2.04
CA LEU A 41 2.66 -0.82 -1.55
C LEU A 41 3.66 -1.19 -2.65
N ALA A 42 4.94 -0.98 -2.40
CA ALA A 42 5.96 -1.23 -3.41
C ALA A 42 7.22 -1.87 -2.83
N ARG A 43 7.95 -2.62 -3.67
CA ARG A 43 9.25 -3.22 -3.38
C ARG A 43 9.25 -4.25 -2.23
N TRP A 44 8.12 -4.91 -1.99
CA TRP A 44 8.05 -5.98 -1.01
C TRP A 44 8.49 -7.32 -1.62
N PRO A 45 9.52 -7.99 -1.10
CA PRO A 45 10.18 -9.13 -1.76
C PRO A 45 9.25 -10.32 -2.02
N ARG A 46 8.26 -10.54 -1.18
CA ARG A 46 7.33 -11.68 -1.27
C ARG A 46 5.94 -11.31 -1.74
N GLY A 47 5.55 -10.05 -1.61
CA GLY A 47 4.24 -9.59 -2.04
C GLY A 47 3.78 -8.32 -1.35
N GLY A 48 2.90 -7.56 -1.99
CA GLY A 48 2.33 -6.34 -1.42
C GLY A 48 1.33 -6.63 -0.29
N ILE A 49 0.45 -7.62 -0.48
CA ILE A 49 -0.60 -7.96 0.47
C ILE A 49 -0.81 -9.48 0.58
N SER A 50 -1.18 -9.93 1.77
CA SER A 50 -1.53 -11.32 2.07
C SER A 50 -2.79 -11.37 2.93
N LEU A 51 -3.84 -12.02 2.44
CA LEU A 51 -5.06 -12.29 3.21
C LEU A 51 -5.04 -13.75 3.66
N ARG A 52 -4.85 -13.96 4.94
CA ARG A 52 -4.65 -15.28 5.55
C ARG A 52 -5.82 -15.66 6.44
N ASP A 53 -6.08 -16.95 6.53
CA ASP A 53 -7.12 -17.60 7.34
C ASP A 53 -8.58 -17.27 6.97
N SER A 54 -9.45 -18.22 7.26
CA SER A 54 -10.88 -18.14 6.98
C SER A 54 -11.58 -17.02 7.73
N THR A 55 -11.14 -16.72 8.96
CA THR A 55 -11.77 -15.67 9.77
C THR A 55 -11.55 -14.28 9.17
N SER A 56 -10.33 -14.00 8.73
CA SER A 56 -10.01 -12.73 8.03
C SER A 56 -10.73 -12.66 6.69
N ASN A 57 -10.79 -13.77 5.94
CA ASN A 57 -11.54 -13.84 4.69
C ASN A 57 -13.04 -13.61 4.91
N ASN A 58 -13.63 -14.21 5.92
CA ASN A 58 -15.05 -13.99 6.24
C ASN A 58 -15.32 -12.50 6.54
N ARG A 59 -14.42 -11.81 7.27
CA ARG A 59 -14.53 -10.37 7.48
C ARG A 59 -14.43 -9.58 6.18
N PHE A 60 -13.58 -10.01 5.26
CA PHE A 60 -13.47 -9.42 3.93
C PHE A 60 -14.75 -9.63 3.11
N GLN A 61 -15.35 -10.83 3.18
CA GLN A 61 -16.59 -11.15 2.46
C GLN A 61 -17.81 -10.35 2.97
N VAL A 62 -17.84 -9.96 4.24
CA VAL A 62 -18.95 -9.19 4.83
C VAL A 62 -18.61 -7.71 5.02
N ASP A 63 -17.56 -7.21 4.37
CA ASP A 63 -17.11 -5.82 4.42
C ASP A 63 -16.76 -5.29 5.84
N SER A 64 -16.41 -6.20 6.74
CA SER A 64 -15.78 -5.85 8.02
C SER A 64 -14.26 -5.68 7.89
N LEU A 65 -13.71 -6.09 6.76
CA LEU A 65 -12.37 -5.80 6.27
C LEU A 65 -12.53 -5.24 4.86
N ILE A 66 -12.12 -4.00 4.66
CA ILE A 66 -12.18 -3.32 3.35
C ILE A 66 -10.76 -2.94 2.94
N VAL A 67 -10.42 -3.30 1.71
CA VAL A 67 -9.14 -2.94 1.08
C VAL A 67 -9.48 -2.30 -0.26
N ARG A 68 -9.25 -1.00 -0.41
CA ARG A 68 -9.70 -0.24 -1.59
C ARG A 68 -8.70 0.82 -2.03
N ASN A 69 -8.68 1.06 -3.34
CA ASN A 69 -7.90 2.14 -3.96
C ASN A 69 -6.41 2.04 -3.64
N LEU A 70 -5.86 0.83 -3.70
CA LEU A 70 -4.43 0.60 -3.53
C LEU A 70 -3.71 0.57 -4.89
N TYR A 71 -2.43 0.87 -4.87
CA TYR A 71 -1.52 0.71 -5.99
C TYR A 71 -0.33 -0.17 -5.59
N PHE A 72 -0.03 -1.16 -6.42
CA PHE A 72 1.10 -2.07 -6.24
C PHE A 72 2.15 -1.87 -7.33
N ALA A 73 3.44 -1.82 -6.94
CA ALA A 73 4.56 -1.77 -7.87
C ALA A 73 5.76 -2.58 -7.36
N GLU A 74 6.45 -3.28 -8.23
CA GLU A 74 7.69 -4.02 -7.94
C GLU A 74 7.61 -4.99 -6.74
N ASN A 75 6.43 -5.52 -6.42
CA ASN A 75 6.31 -6.51 -5.35
C ASN A 75 6.59 -7.91 -5.86
N GLY A 76 6.99 -8.82 -4.96
CA GLY A 76 7.14 -10.24 -5.25
C GLY A 76 8.39 -10.61 -6.03
N VAL A 77 9.44 -9.83 -6.00
CA VAL A 77 10.70 -10.10 -6.72
C VAL A 77 11.29 -11.46 -6.33
N LEU A 78 11.12 -11.88 -5.09
CA LEU A 78 11.57 -13.18 -4.60
C LEU A 78 10.56 -14.32 -4.78
N ALA A 79 9.34 -14.02 -5.21
CA ALA A 79 8.23 -14.97 -5.29
C ALA A 79 7.48 -14.88 -6.64
N SER A 80 8.20 -14.87 -7.73
CA SER A 80 7.62 -14.90 -9.09
C SER A 80 6.79 -13.65 -9.47
N GLY A 81 7.08 -12.49 -8.89
CA GLY A 81 6.42 -11.24 -9.27
C GLY A 81 5.02 -11.04 -8.69
N ALA A 82 4.67 -11.77 -7.63
CA ALA A 82 3.33 -11.69 -7.06
C ALA A 82 3.12 -10.43 -6.22
N ASN A 83 2.17 -9.59 -6.60
CA ASN A 83 1.66 -8.50 -5.75
C ASN A 83 0.79 -9.03 -4.62
N PHE A 84 0.22 -10.21 -4.79
CA PHE A 84 -0.63 -10.92 -3.85
C PHE A 84 0.09 -12.18 -3.39
N ASP A 85 0.33 -12.31 -2.07
CA ASP A 85 1.00 -13.49 -1.51
C ASP A 85 0.03 -14.69 -1.52
N ALA A 86 0.03 -15.43 -2.61
CA ALA A 86 -0.74 -16.66 -2.74
C ALA A 86 -0.09 -17.86 -2.03
N ALA A 87 1.19 -17.79 -1.69
CA ALA A 87 1.94 -18.93 -1.15
C ALA A 87 1.50 -19.36 0.26
N THR A 88 0.96 -18.44 1.04
CA THR A 88 0.52 -18.71 2.42
C THR A 88 -0.96 -18.46 2.64
N SER A 89 -1.73 -18.21 1.57
CA SER A 89 -3.14 -17.86 1.65
C SER A 89 -3.89 -18.30 0.41
N ASN A 90 -4.95 -19.07 0.61
CA ASN A 90 -5.91 -19.43 -0.45
C ASN A 90 -6.92 -18.30 -0.72
N PHE A 91 -6.88 -17.19 0.00
CA PHE A 91 -7.93 -16.17 0.00
C PHE A 91 -7.49 -14.84 -0.62
N GLY A 92 -6.22 -14.49 -0.54
CA GLY A 92 -5.70 -13.16 -0.90
C GLY A 92 -5.24 -13.02 -2.34
N GLN A 93 -5.92 -13.63 -3.30
CA GLN A 93 -5.59 -13.51 -4.72
C GLN A 93 -6.20 -12.25 -5.33
N GLU A 94 -5.61 -11.77 -6.43
CA GLU A 94 -6.09 -10.60 -7.16
C GLU A 94 -7.56 -10.71 -7.55
N SER A 95 -8.00 -11.89 -7.98
CA SER A 95 -9.39 -12.15 -8.33
C SER A 95 -10.37 -11.91 -7.18
N ALA A 96 -9.99 -12.22 -5.94
CA ALA A 96 -10.81 -11.98 -4.78
C ALA A 96 -11.02 -10.49 -4.51
N PHE A 97 -9.96 -9.70 -4.67
CA PHE A 97 -10.05 -8.25 -4.52
C PHE A 97 -10.80 -7.59 -5.68
N THR A 98 -10.58 -8.04 -6.91
CA THR A 98 -11.30 -7.56 -8.10
C THR A 98 -12.80 -7.86 -8.03
N ALA A 99 -13.19 -9.04 -7.59
CA ALA A 99 -14.59 -9.42 -7.44
C ALA A 99 -15.36 -8.52 -6.46
N ARG A 100 -14.68 -7.93 -5.50
CA ARG A 100 -15.28 -6.98 -4.55
C ARG A 100 -15.14 -5.51 -4.97
N ASN A 101 -14.80 -5.25 -6.22
CA ASN A 101 -14.64 -3.89 -6.76
C ASN A 101 -13.71 -3.01 -5.88
N SER A 102 -12.59 -3.57 -5.48
CA SER A 102 -11.67 -2.93 -4.53
C SER A 102 -10.83 -1.81 -5.15
N ASN A 103 -10.91 -1.60 -6.46
CA ASN A 103 -10.11 -0.62 -7.21
C ASN A 103 -8.61 -0.72 -6.87
N ILE A 104 -8.11 -1.95 -6.81
CA ILE A 104 -6.68 -2.21 -6.67
C ILE A 104 -6.07 -2.23 -8.05
N VAL A 105 -5.00 -1.48 -8.22
CA VAL A 105 -4.26 -1.38 -9.48
C VAL A 105 -2.87 -1.94 -9.30
N VAL A 106 -2.50 -2.84 -10.18
CA VAL A 106 -1.14 -3.38 -10.28
C VAL A 106 -0.43 -2.64 -11.40
N GLY A 107 0.70 -2.03 -11.07
CA GLY A 107 1.56 -1.39 -12.06
C GLY A 107 2.06 -2.41 -13.08
N ALA A 108 2.07 -2.04 -14.35
CA ALA A 108 2.70 -2.85 -15.39
C ALA A 108 4.19 -3.07 -15.06
N GLY A 109 4.79 -4.15 -15.59
CA GLY A 109 6.17 -4.53 -15.26
C GLY A 109 7.25 -3.48 -15.50
N THR A 110 6.93 -2.40 -16.21
CA THR A 110 7.80 -1.23 -16.42
C THR A 110 7.63 -0.14 -15.35
N VAL A 111 6.60 -0.23 -14.50
CA VAL A 111 6.36 0.76 -13.45
C VAL A 111 7.19 0.39 -12.23
N THR A 112 8.21 1.17 -11.96
CA THR A 112 9.07 1.01 -10.80
C THR A 112 8.62 1.92 -9.64
N ALA A 113 9.01 1.59 -8.40
CA ALA A 113 8.75 2.47 -7.27
C ALA A 113 9.41 3.85 -7.48
N ALA A 114 10.59 3.88 -8.08
CA ALA A 114 11.27 5.12 -8.41
C ALA A 114 10.47 6.01 -9.38
N SER A 115 9.72 5.42 -10.32
CA SER A 115 8.89 6.17 -11.26
C SER A 115 7.58 6.69 -10.66
N LEU A 116 7.19 6.19 -9.49
CA LEU A 116 5.98 6.66 -8.80
C LEU A 116 6.16 8.00 -8.12
N PHE A 117 7.35 8.29 -7.62
CA PHE A 117 7.63 9.43 -6.75
C PHE A 117 8.52 10.48 -7.42
N THR A 118 8.41 11.71 -6.99
CA THR A 118 9.20 12.83 -7.51
C THR A 118 10.70 12.61 -7.29
N SER A 119 11.09 12.03 -6.14
CA SER A 119 12.47 11.60 -5.91
C SER A 119 12.50 10.36 -5.01
N PHE A 120 13.11 9.31 -5.53
CA PHE A 120 13.27 8.03 -4.84
C PHE A 120 14.69 7.50 -5.07
N PRO A 121 15.70 8.05 -4.38
CA PRO A 121 17.08 7.56 -4.52
C PRO A 121 17.24 6.18 -3.87
N GLU A 122 18.19 5.40 -4.37
CA GLU A 122 18.61 4.19 -3.65
C GLU A 122 19.25 4.58 -2.31
N VAL A 123 18.93 3.83 -1.27
CA VAL A 123 19.43 4.10 0.08
C VAL A 123 20.91 3.74 0.18
N SER A 124 21.72 4.70 0.55
CA SER A 124 23.15 4.54 0.85
C SER A 124 23.45 5.07 2.25
N GLY A 125 24.67 4.90 2.75
CA GLY A 125 25.08 5.41 4.05
C GLY A 125 25.02 6.95 4.18
N THR A 126 24.89 7.67 3.06
CA THR A 126 24.78 9.14 3.01
C THR A 126 23.38 9.63 2.66
N THR A 127 22.41 8.73 2.45
CA THR A 127 21.04 9.11 2.10
C THR A 127 20.37 9.80 3.28
N THR A 128 19.81 10.98 3.06
CA THR A 128 19.08 11.74 4.06
C THR A 128 17.59 11.79 3.76
N GLY A 129 16.77 12.13 4.73
CA GLY A 129 15.33 12.33 4.53
C GLY A 129 15.00 13.41 3.49
N ALA A 130 15.87 14.40 3.32
CA ALA A 130 15.74 15.44 2.31
C ALA A 130 15.90 14.92 0.87
N SER A 131 16.60 13.80 0.68
CA SER A 131 16.79 13.17 -0.63
C SER A 131 15.53 12.54 -1.19
N PHE A 132 14.56 12.21 -0.34
CA PHE A 132 13.29 11.61 -0.75
C PHE A 132 12.22 12.66 -0.99
N ASP A 133 11.45 12.44 -2.03
CA ASP A 133 10.21 13.16 -2.27
C ASP A 133 9.10 12.16 -2.57
N TRP A 134 8.32 11.85 -1.56
CA TRP A 134 7.21 10.90 -1.61
C TRP A 134 5.97 11.45 -2.33
N SER A 135 6.01 12.70 -2.80
CA SER A 135 4.96 13.23 -3.66
C SER A 135 4.92 12.45 -4.98
N PRO A 136 3.75 12.13 -5.52
CA PRO A 136 3.65 11.52 -6.83
C PRO A 136 4.38 12.35 -7.90
N ALA A 137 5.15 11.68 -8.75
CA ALA A 137 5.72 12.31 -9.94
C ALA A 137 4.59 12.83 -10.86
N ALA A 138 4.86 13.83 -11.69
CA ALA A 138 3.85 14.53 -12.49
C ALA A 138 2.97 13.60 -13.36
N SER A 139 3.55 12.52 -13.90
CA SER A 139 2.84 11.51 -14.71
C SER A 139 2.53 10.22 -13.95
N SER A 140 2.70 10.22 -12.64
CA SER A 140 2.56 9.01 -11.83
C SER A 140 1.12 8.52 -11.77
N PRO A 141 0.88 7.20 -11.95
CA PRO A 141 -0.45 6.63 -11.82
C PRO A 141 -1.03 6.71 -10.41
N ILE A 142 -0.21 7.01 -9.39
CA ILE A 142 -0.68 7.22 -8.02
C ILE A 142 -1.14 8.66 -7.76
N ALA A 143 -0.88 9.60 -8.68
CA ALA A 143 -1.39 10.98 -8.59
C ALA A 143 -2.93 11.05 -8.68
N THR A 144 -3.57 9.96 -9.08
CA THR A 144 -5.02 9.82 -9.19
C THR A 144 -5.51 8.48 -8.63
N GLY A 145 -6.82 8.24 -8.71
CA GLY A 145 -7.43 6.95 -8.39
C GLY A 145 -7.59 6.68 -6.89
N GLY A 146 -7.37 7.67 -6.05
CA GLY A 146 -7.77 7.62 -4.65
C GLY A 146 -9.28 7.70 -4.49
N LEU A 147 -9.79 7.26 -3.34
CA LEU A 147 -11.17 7.39 -2.95
C LEU A 147 -11.41 8.84 -2.47
N SER A 148 -11.80 9.70 -3.39
CA SER A 148 -11.91 11.14 -3.19
C SER A 148 -13.18 11.57 -2.44
N SER A 149 -14.07 10.63 -2.10
CA SER A 149 -15.23 10.85 -1.26
C SER A 149 -15.58 9.57 -0.51
N PHE A 150 -15.90 9.69 0.75
CA PHE A 150 -16.39 8.58 1.57
C PHE A 150 -17.91 8.49 1.60
N ALA A 151 -18.61 9.51 1.10
CA ALA A 151 -20.07 9.61 1.18
C ALA A 151 -20.79 8.48 0.42
N ALA A 152 -20.19 7.96 -0.63
CA ALA A 152 -20.75 6.87 -1.42
C ALA A 152 -20.76 5.50 -0.70
N ASP A 153 -19.98 5.36 0.37
CA ASP A 153 -20.00 4.14 1.20
C ASP A 153 -20.28 4.53 2.67
N PRO A 154 -21.54 4.37 3.13
CA PRO A 154 -21.91 4.76 4.49
C PRO A 154 -21.10 4.08 5.58
N ARG A 155 -20.57 2.89 5.34
CA ARG A 155 -19.74 2.15 6.31
C ARG A 155 -18.39 2.82 6.48
N ILE A 156 -17.78 3.27 5.38
CA ILE A 156 -16.55 4.04 5.41
C ILE A 156 -16.82 5.39 6.06
N ALA A 157 -17.82 6.12 5.58
CA ALA A 157 -18.18 7.44 6.09
C ALA A 157 -18.40 7.45 7.62
N ALA A 158 -19.11 6.44 8.14
CA ALA A 158 -19.36 6.32 9.57
C ALA A 158 -18.09 6.05 10.41
N ARG A 159 -17.02 5.55 9.80
CA ARG A 159 -15.78 5.18 10.50
C ARG A 159 -14.67 6.22 10.40
N VAL A 160 -14.61 6.92 9.28
CA VAL A 160 -13.54 7.93 9.06
C VAL A 160 -13.83 9.22 9.83
N GLY A 161 -15.09 9.55 10.06
CA GLY A 161 -15.48 10.80 10.73
C GLY A 161 -14.84 12.02 10.06
N MET A 162 -14.33 12.93 10.87
CA MET A 162 -13.57 14.09 10.42
C MET A 162 -12.03 13.89 10.50
N PHE A 163 -11.57 12.73 10.94
CA PHE A 163 -10.14 12.48 11.15
C PHE A 163 -9.39 12.17 9.87
N ILE A 164 -10.06 11.61 8.86
CA ILE A 164 -9.42 11.19 7.62
C ILE A 164 -10.01 12.00 6.47
N THR A 165 -9.14 12.73 5.79
CA THR A 165 -9.49 13.47 4.59
C THR A 165 -9.46 12.53 3.39
N PRO A 166 -10.52 12.43 2.58
CA PRO A 166 -10.50 11.72 1.32
C PRO A 166 -9.56 12.41 0.34
N THR A 167 -8.79 11.62 -0.43
CA THR A 167 -7.83 12.15 -1.39
C THR A 167 -8.10 11.58 -2.78
N ALA A 168 -7.94 12.38 -3.82
CA ALA A 168 -8.05 11.92 -5.19
C ALA A 168 -6.81 11.12 -5.66
N TYR A 169 -5.75 11.13 -4.88
CA TYR A 169 -4.49 10.41 -5.11
C TYR A 169 -4.34 9.24 -4.15
N ARG A 170 -3.39 8.35 -4.43
CA ARG A 170 -2.99 7.24 -3.56
C ARG A 170 -1.66 7.56 -2.88
N GLY A 171 -1.50 7.10 -1.64
CA GLY A 171 -0.28 7.31 -0.88
C GLY A 171 -0.33 8.44 0.14
N ALA A 172 0.77 8.61 0.85
CA ALA A 172 0.87 9.48 2.02
C ALA A 172 1.13 10.96 1.70
N ALA A 173 1.44 11.29 0.44
CA ALA A 173 1.79 12.64 0.03
C ALA A 173 0.96 13.10 -1.17
N ALA A 174 0.54 14.37 -1.16
CA ALA A 174 -0.19 14.97 -2.27
C ALA A 174 0.74 15.27 -3.45
N PRO A 175 0.25 15.20 -4.70
CA PRO A 175 0.99 15.70 -5.86
C PRO A 175 1.37 17.16 -5.66
N GLY A 176 2.67 17.48 -5.73
CA GLY A 176 3.19 18.83 -5.50
C GLY A 176 2.97 19.40 -4.09
N GLY A 177 2.62 18.54 -3.13
CA GLY A 177 2.33 18.95 -1.76
C GLY A 177 3.57 19.21 -0.91
N THR A 178 3.35 19.73 0.29
CA THR A 178 4.40 19.95 1.28
C THR A 178 5.01 18.62 1.72
N LYS A 179 6.33 18.58 1.84
CA LYS A 179 7.09 17.44 2.36
C LYS A 179 6.95 17.36 3.89
N TRP A 180 5.80 16.88 4.35
CA TRP A 180 5.49 16.82 5.79
C TRP A 180 6.44 15.93 6.59
N TRP A 181 7.18 15.02 5.92
CA TRP A 181 8.20 14.14 6.52
C TRP A 181 9.56 14.82 6.65
N ALA A 182 9.81 15.92 5.96
CA ALA A 182 11.10 16.60 5.99
C ALA A 182 11.40 17.16 7.39
N GLY A 183 12.62 16.96 7.82
CA GLY A 183 13.12 17.49 9.08
C GLY A 183 12.96 16.58 10.31
N TRP A 184 12.15 15.50 10.22
CA TRP A 184 11.99 14.57 11.33
C TRP A 184 12.21 13.09 10.96
N THR A 185 12.30 12.78 9.68
CA THR A 185 12.65 11.42 9.21
C THR A 185 14.15 11.30 8.96
N ASN A 186 14.72 10.16 9.36
CA ASN A 186 16.11 9.82 9.12
C ASN A 186 16.19 8.46 8.43
N TYR A 187 16.98 8.39 7.35
CA TYR A 187 17.23 7.16 6.59
C TYR A 187 18.69 6.70 6.70
N ALA A 188 19.53 7.40 7.46
CA ALA A 188 20.89 6.94 7.74
C ALA A 188 20.85 5.62 8.52
N ARG A 189 21.68 4.67 8.15
CA ARG A 189 21.87 3.46 8.97
C ARG A 189 22.51 3.87 10.30
N ASN A 190 21.91 3.41 11.37
CA ASN A 190 22.56 3.43 12.69
C ASN A 190 23.73 2.46 12.71
#